data_f6455c97a518a13ddf1297df56223bb1
#
_entry.id   f6455c97a518a13ddf1297df56223bb1
#
_cell.length_a   1.000
_cell.length_b   1.000
_cell.length_c   1.000
_cell.angle_alpha   90.00
_cell.angle_beta   90.00
_cell.angle_gamma   90.00
#
_symmetry.space_group_name_H-M   'P 1'
#
loop_
_entity.id
_entity.type
_entity.pdbx_description
1 polymer ?
#
loop_
_entity_poly.entity_id
_entity_poly.type
_entity_poly.pdbx_seq_one_letter_code
_entity_poly.pdbx_strand_id
1 'polypeptide(L)'
;MYRSHVLVSGNEESVIKKIVADLNELLVKHRLQNDVKVLVTYSLYDDDKISLIIYPEGTQYYDVEGYDKLEKIVSRHLAEGVIVKELLAKGEEKTDEQKESESEFINRQFRVVLKNSGIIDPESIDEYIAQDGYQALGKALTQMTPEQVVEEIKASGLRGRGGGGFPTGKKWEFACKSDDPIKYICCNADEGDPGAFMDRSVIEGDPHAVIEAMAIAGYAIGAHKGYIYVRAEYPRAVSRLEIAIAQAKEYGLLGKNIFDSGFDFDLEIRLGAGAFVCGEETALLTSIEGNRGEPHPKPPFPAVKGLFGHPTVLNNVETFANIPQIILKGADWFNSIGTEKSKGTKVFALGGKIEHVGLVEVPMGTTLRKVIYKIGGGIPNGKKFKAAQTGGPSGGCIPAEYLDIPMDYDNLIGIGSMMGSGGLIIMDEDNCMVDMAKFFLEFTVDESCGMCTACRVGNKRLYELLTKITDGEATMEDLDKLEELCYYIKDNSLCGLGQSAPNPVLSTLKYFRDEYIAHIKDKKCPAGVCKNLITFEVLPDECTGCGVCKKLCPVGAIKGEATEAHRIDKDKCIKCGLCMEKCKYNAIVKR
;
A
#
# COMPACT_ATOMS: atom_id res chain seq x y z
N MET A 1 21.23 -21.32 -11.74
CA MET A 1 20.52 -20.70 -10.62
C MET A 1 21.58 -20.05 -9.75
N TYR A 2 21.45 -18.76 -9.46
CA TYR A 2 22.42 -18.04 -8.62
C TYR A 2 22.36 -18.53 -7.17
N ARG A 3 23.51 -18.65 -6.54
CA ARG A 3 23.64 -19.06 -5.13
C ARG A 3 23.22 -17.94 -4.18
N SER A 4 23.53 -16.70 -4.54
CA SER A 4 23.23 -15.53 -3.74
C SER A 4 22.76 -14.35 -4.59
N HIS A 5 21.91 -13.49 -4.00
CA HIS A 5 21.46 -12.25 -4.61
C HIS A 5 21.93 -11.07 -3.75
N VAL A 6 22.54 -10.08 -4.38
CA VAL A 6 22.96 -8.84 -3.75
C VAL A 6 22.01 -7.73 -4.18
N LEU A 7 21.18 -7.25 -3.26
CA LEU A 7 20.26 -6.14 -3.50
C LEU A 7 20.94 -4.82 -3.15
N VAL A 8 21.08 -3.93 -4.12
CA VAL A 8 21.60 -2.58 -3.95
C VAL A 8 20.45 -1.63 -3.69
N SER A 9 20.44 -0.96 -2.54
CA SER A 9 19.39 -0.08 -2.08
C SER A 9 19.88 1.35 -1.92
N GLY A 10 19.17 2.34 -2.44
CA GLY A 10 19.50 3.76 -2.32
C GLY A 10 18.54 4.67 -3.09
N ASN A 11 18.71 5.99 -2.95
CA ASN A 11 17.86 7.00 -3.59
C ASN A 11 18.51 7.62 -4.85
N GLU A 12 19.85 7.69 -4.92
CA GLU A 12 20.55 8.37 -6.02
C GLU A 12 20.93 7.39 -7.14
N GLU A 13 20.23 7.47 -8.27
CA GLU A 13 20.38 6.55 -9.41
C GLU A 13 21.80 6.51 -9.99
N SER A 14 22.50 7.66 -10.03
CA SER A 14 23.87 7.76 -10.54
C SER A 14 24.87 6.98 -9.67
N VAL A 15 24.70 7.04 -8.35
CA VAL A 15 25.54 6.32 -7.38
C VAL A 15 25.22 4.82 -7.42
N ILE A 16 23.94 4.46 -7.51
CA ILE A 16 23.52 3.05 -7.62
C ILE A 16 24.13 2.41 -8.87
N LYS A 17 24.04 3.05 -10.04
CA LYS A 17 24.62 2.53 -11.29
C LYS A 17 26.12 2.30 -11.17
N LYS A 18 26.86 3.20 -10.50
CA LYS A 18 28.28 3.04 -10.25
C LYS A 18 28.56 1.84 -9.35
N ILE A 19 27.84 1.70 -8.25
CA ILE A 19 28.01 0.57 -7.31
C ILE A 19 27.70 -0.76 -7.96
N VAL A 20 26.64 -0.84 -8.77
CA VAL A 20 26.32 -2.06 -9.55
C VAL A 20 27.45 -2.39 -10.53
N ALA A 21 28.03 -1.40 -11.20
CA ALA A 21 29.16 -1.62 -12.10
C ALA A 21 30.39 -2.14 -11.34
N ASP A 22 30.73 -1.49 -10.22
CA ASP A 22 31.86 -1.88 -9.36
C ASP A 22 31.66 -3.31 -8.79
N LEU A 23 30.45 -3.65 -8.35
CA LEU A 23 30.12 -4.99 -7.87
C LEU A 23 30.29 -6.05 -8.97
N ASN A 24 29.76 -5.80 -10.17
CA ASN A 24 29.88 -6.74 -11.29
C ASN A 24 31.34 -6.95 -11.70
N GLU A 25 32.16 -5.89 -11.70
CA GLU A 25 33.62 -6.01 -11.92
C GLU A 25 34.28 -6.89 -10.86
N LEU A 26 33.96 -6.65 -9.58
CA LEU A 26 34.47 -7.44 -8.46
C LEU A 26 34.02 -8.91 -8.51
N LEU A 27 32.77 -9.17 -8.87
CA LEU A 27 32.28 -10.54 -9.04
C LEU A 27 33.05 -11.28 -10.13
N VAL A 28 33.37 -10.63 -11.25
CA VAL A 28 34.24 -11.23 -12.31
C VAL A 28 35.64 -11.47 -11.77
N LYS A 29 36.24 -10.50 -11.07
CA LYS A 29 37.58 -10.62 -10.45
C LYS A 29 37.67 -11.81 -9.50
N HIS A 30 36.62 -12.05 -8.71
CA HIS A 30 36.56 -13.18 -7.76
C HIS A 30 35.92 -14.47 -8.32
N ARG A 31 35.59 -14.50 -9.62
CA ARG A 31 34.96 -15.65 -10.34
C ARG A 31 33.58 -16.04 -9.78
N LEU A 32 32.82 -15.07 -9.31
CA LEU A 32 31.49 -15.23 -8.70
C LEU A 32 30.35 -14.80 -9.63
N GLN A 33 30.63 -14.34 -10.85
CA GLN A 33 29.64 -13.80 -11.80
C GLN A 33 28.51 -14.76 -12.19
N ASN A 34 28.73 -16.08 -12.03
CA ASN A 34 27.74 -17.13 -12.29
C ASN A 34 27.02 -17.61 -11.02
N ASP A 35 27.53 -17.21 -9.84
CA ASP A 35 27.01 -17.64 -8.54
C ASP A 35 26.24 -16.53 -7.81
N VAL A 36 26.48 -15.27 -8.17
CA VAL A 36 25.90 -14.10 -7.48
C VAL A 36 25.25 -13.18 -8.50
N LYS A 37 23.99 -12.82 -8.24
CA LYS A 37 23.23 -11.84 -9.03
C LYS A 37 23.17 -10.52 -8.27
N VAL A 38 23.45 -9.40 -8.94
CA VAL A 38 23.28 -8.05 -8.40
C VAL A 38 21.94 -7.49 -8.88
N LEU A 39 21.11 -7.02 -7.96
CA LEU A 39 19.79 -6.46 -8.22
C LEU A 39 19.68 -5.06 -7.57
N VAL A 40 18.82 -4.21 -8.11
CA VAL A 40 18.54 -2.90 -7.54
C VAL A 40 17.17 -2.90 -6.88
N THR A 41 17.10 -2.39 -5.64
CA THR A 41 15.85 -2.27 -4.89
C THR A 41 15.64 -0.83 -4.41
N TYR A 42 14.50 -0.56 -3.76
CA TYR A 42 14.23 0.74 -3.13
C TYR A 42 15.18 1.03 -2.00
N SER A 43 15.30 2.35 -1.67
CA SER A 43 15.93 2.74 -0.43
C SER A 43 15.22 2.12 0.77
N LEU A 44 15.99 1.48 1.63
CA LEU A 44 15.51 0.89 2.88
C LEU A 44 15.52 1.90 4.03
N TYR A 45 16.20 3.02 3.82
CA TYR A 45 16.41 4.08 4.82
C TYR A 45 16.02 5.43 4.22
N ASP A 46 15.53 6.33 5.07
CA ASP A 46 15.16 7.72 4.71
C ASP A 46 16.39 8.64 4.60
N ASP A 47 17.54 8.11 4.19
CA ASP A 47 18.77 8.87 3.99
C ASP A 47 19.40 8.58 2.61
N ASP A 48 20.40 9.36 2.23
CA ASP A 48 21.08 9.25 0.94
C ASP A 48 22.17 8.16 0.91
N LYS A 49 22.18 7.26 1.91
CA LYS A 49 23.19 6.21 2.02
C LYS A 49 22.83 4.96 1.22
N ILE A 50 23.84 4.38 0.61
CA ILE A 50 23.69 3.12 -0.11
C ILE A 50 23.86 1.94 0.85
N SER A 51 22.95 0.99 0.72
CA SER A 51 22.95 -0.26 1.48
C SER A 51 22.98 -1.47 0.56
N LEU A 52 23.55 -2.57 1.03
CA LEU A 52 23.47 -3.87 0.36
C LEU A 52 22.76 -4.89 1.25
N ILE A 53 21.88 -5.69 0.64
CA ILE A 53 21.33 -6.87 1.30
C ILE A 53 21.80 -8.11 0.55
N ILE A 54 22.33 -9.08 1.27
CA ILE A 54 22.77 -10.34 0.68
C ILE A 54 21.80 -11.45 1.08
N TYR A 55 21.18 -12.08 0.08
CA TYR A 55 20.31 -13.23 0.24
C TYR A 55 21.03 -14.54 -0.18
N PRO A 56 20.67 -15.69 0.45
CA PRO A 56 19.53 -15.93 1.35
C PRO A 56 19.74 -15.53 2.82
N GLU A 57 20.96 -15.16 3.24
CA GLU A 57 21.30 -14.90 4.65
C GLU A 57 20.62 -13.66 5.23
N GLY A 58 20.19 -12.69 4.37
CA GLY A 58 19.58 -11.43 4.77
C GLY A 58 20.56 -10.46 5.43
N THR A 59 21.86 -10.63 5.20
CA THR A 59 22.90 -9.76 5.78
C THR A 59 22.82 -8.36 5.16
N GLN A 60 22.68 -7.34 5.99
CA GLN A 60 22.59 -5.95 5.54
C GLN A 60 23.88 -5.19 5.85
N TYR A 61 24.43 -4.55 4.81
CA TYR A 61 25.55 -3.62 4.91
C TYR A 61 25.05 -2.19 4.66
N TYR A 62 25.58 -1.24 5.40
CA TYR A 62 25.15 0.15 5.35
C TYR A 62 26.32 1.09 5.05
N ASP A 63 26.05 2.19 4.33
CA ASP A 63 27.05 3.18 3.91
C ASP A 63 28.22 2.53 3.14
N VAL A 64 27.87 1.73 2.13
CA VAL A 64 28.83 0.89 1.39
C VAL A 64 29.48 1.61 0.21
N GLU A 65 29.35 2.91 0.09
CA GLU A 65 30.01 3.67 -0.96
C GLU A 65 31.54 3.55 -0.87
N GLY A 66 32.16 3.25 -2.02
CA GLY A 66 33.61 3.10 -2.18
C GLY A 66 34.04 1.68 -2.55
N TYR A 67 34.86 1.58 -3.59
CA TYR A 67 35.35 0.32 -4.16
C TYR A 67 35.97 -0.62 -3.11
N ASP A 68 36.76 -0.08 -2.16
CA ASP A 68 37.42 -0.87 -1.11
C ASP A 68 36.42 -1.56 -0.17
N LYS A 69 35.27 -0.90 0.13
CA LYS A 69 34.21 -1.49 0.95
C LYS A 69 33.51 -2.62 0.21
N LEU A 70 33.20 -2.40 -1.07
CA LEU A 70 32.59 -3.42 -1.94
C LEU A 70 33.52 -4.62 -2.12
N GLU A 71 34.82 -4.39 -2.33
CA GLU A 71 35.80 -5.46 -2.45
C GLU A 71 35.89 -6.31 -1.18
N LYS A 72 35.86 -5.71 0.01
CA LYS A 72 35.82 -6.47 1.26
C LYS A 72 34.58 -7.34 1.36
N ILE A 73 33.41 -6.83 0.95
CA ILE A 73 32.16 -7.59 0.98
C ILE A 73 32.23 -8.76 -0.01
N VAL A 74 32.67 -8.52 -1.24
CA VAL A 74 32.78 -9.57 -2.26
C VAL A 74 33.80 -10.63 -1.89
N SER A 75 35.01 -10.23 -1.49
CA SER A 75 36.10 -11.17 -1.18
C SER A 75 35.84 -11.98 0.09
N ARG A 76 35.33 -11.36 1.16
CA ARG A 76 35.15 -12.05 2.44
C ARG A 76 33.78 -12.67 2.60
N HIS A 77 32.70 -11.93 2.31
CA HIS A 77 31.36 -12.48 2.52
C HIS A 77 30.93 -13.38 1.38
N LEU A 78 30.96 -12.90 0.13
CA LEU A 78 30.46 -13.68 -1.00
C LEU A 78 31.40 -14.83 -1.41
N ALA A 79 32.73 -14.65 -1.31
CA ALA A 79 33.70 -15.67 -1.66
C ALA A 79 34.01 -16.65 -0.51
N GLU A 80 34.25 -16.15 0.71
CA GLU A 80 34.71 -16.94 1.86
C GLU A 80 33.61 -17.25 2.88
N GLY A 81 32.42 -16.65 2.77
CA GLY A 81 31.30 -16.83 3.70
C GLY A 81 31.49 -16.11 5.05
N VAL A 82 32.43 -15.14 5.13
CA VAL A 82 32.77 -14.42 6.36
C VAL A 82 32.19 -13.01 6.35
N ILE A 83 31.22 -12.75 7.22
CA ILE A 83 30.55 -11.44 7.35
C ILE A 83 31.55 -10.34 7.73
N VAL A 84 31.47 -9.19 7.03
CA VAL A 84 32.30 -8.00 7.26
C VAL A 84 31.66 -7.13 8.33
N LYS A 85 31.92 -7.42 9.60
CA LYS A 85 31.25 -6.83 10.76
C LYS A 85 31.32 -5.31 10.84
N GLU A 86 32.44 -4.72 10.38
CA GLU A 86 32.65 -3.25 10.40
C GLU A 86 31.76 -2.48 9.43
N LEU A 87 31.13 -3.16 8.45
CA LEU A 87 30.25 -2.57 7.45
C LEU A 87 28.77 -2.92 7.68
N LEU A 88 28.44 -3.69 8.71
CA LEU A 88 27.05 -3.99 9.04
C LEU A 88 26.28 -2.69 9.35
N ALA A 89 25.02 -2.68 8.96
CA ALA A 89 24.10 -1.60 9.30
C ALA A 89 24.14 -1.36 10.81
N LYS A 90 24.48 -0.12 11.21
CA LYS A 90 24.42 0.30 12.61
C LYS A 90 22.96 0.57 13.00
N GLY A 91 22.24 -0.44 13.20
CA GLY A 91 21.00 -0.48 13.92
C GLY A 91 21.02 -1.84 14.54
N GLU A 92 21.13 -1.90 15.85
CA GLU A 92 21.10 -3.08 16.70
C GLU A 92 21.60 -4.36 16.00
N GLU A 93 22.68 -4.98 16.48
CA GLU A 93 22.98 -6.36 16.09
C GLU A 93 21.66 -7.10 16.14
N LYS A 94 21.04 -7.36 14.97
CA LYS A 94 19.82 -8.17 14.94
C LYS A 94 20.20 -9.45 15.63
N THR A 95 19.66 -9.67 16.79
CA THR A 95 19.83 -10.92 17.53
C THR A 95 19.41 -12.06 16.62
N ASP A 96 19.90 -13.25 16.83
CA ASP A 96 19.43 -14.42 16.07
C ASP A 96 17.90 -14.52 16.11
N GLU A 97 17.27 -14.05 17.20
CA GLU A 97 15.82 -13.89 17.35
C GLU A 97 15.21 -12.88 16.34
N GLN A 98 15.90 -11.79 16.00
CA GLN A 98 15.39 -10.81 15.02
C GLN A 98 15.55 -11.29 13.57
N LYS A 99 16.62 -12.03 13.26
CA LYS A 99 16.81 -12.70 11.96
C LYS A 99 15.80 -13.82 11.77
N GLU A 100 15.53 -14.57 12.82
CA GLU A 100 14.48 -15.59 12.87
C GLU A 100 13.10 -14.95 12.66
N SER A 101 12.84 -13.79 13.26
CA SER A 101 11.61 -13.01 13.12
C SER A 101 11.38 -12.50 11.69
N GLU A 102 12.40 -12.04 10.98
CA GLU A 102 12.26 -11.61 9.57
C GLU A 102 12.06 -12.78 8.60
N SER A 103 12.80 -13.86 8.81
CA SER A 103 12.55 -15.13 8.11
C SER A 103 11.14 -15.63 8.38
N GLU A 104 10.66 -15.54 9.62
CA GLU A 104 9.30 -15.88 10.00
C GLU A 104 8.26 -14.95 9.36
N PHE A 105 8.53 -13.64 9.22
CA PHE A 105 7.64 -12.71 8.55
C PHE A 105 7.32 -13.17 7.12
N ILE A 106 8.33 -13.61 6.37
CA ILE A 106 8.17 -14.12 5.00
C ILE A 106 7.54 -15.51 5.01
N ASN A 107 8.03 -16.43 5.84
CA ASN A 107 7.60 -17.83 5.87
C ASN A 107 6.18 -18.05 6.40
N ARG A 108 5.62 -17.09 7.16
CA ARG A 108 4.24 -17.12 7.65
C ARG A 108 3.21 -16.61 6.65
N GLN A 109 3.65 -16.14 5.48
CA GLN A 109 2.79 -15.69 4.39
C GLN A 109 2.47 -16.85 3.44
N PHE A 110 1.38 -16.69 2.69
CA PHE A 110 1.03 -17.57 1.59
C PHE A 110 1.00 -16.73 0.31
N ARG A 111 2.07 -16.80 -0.49
CA ARG A 111 2.30 -15.92 -1.64
C ARG A 111 1.84 -16.55 -2.94
N VAL A 112 0.93 -15.89 -3.63
CA VAL A 112 0.45 -16.18 -4.99
C VAL A 112 0.87 -15.05 -5.92
N VAL A 113 0.50 -13.84 -5.57
CA VAL A 113 0.83 -12.61 -6.31
C VAL A 113 2.29 -12.20 -6.11
N LEU A 114 2.78 -12.30 -4.86
CA LEU A 114 4.15 -11.95 -4.50
C LEU A 114 5.13 -13.12 -4.63
N LYS A 115 4.77 -14.21 -5.32
CA LYS A 115 5.59 -15.43 -5.37
C LYS A 115 7.00 -15.19 -5.91
N ASN A 116 7.14 -14.32 -6.89
CA ASN A 116 8.40 -14.01 -7.55
C ASN A 116 9.13 -12.79 -6.95
N SER A 117 8.42 -11.98 -6.14
CA SER A 117 8.99 -10.75 -5.56
C SER A 117 10.17 -11.06 -4.64
N GLY A 118 11.35 -10.53 -4.98
CA GLY A 118 12.60 -10.77 -4.28
C GLY A 118 13.29 -12.10 -4.66
N ILE A 119 12.77 -12.83 -5.66
CA ILE A 119 13.32 -14.10 -6.15
C ILE A 119 13.91 -13.95 -7.55
N ILE A 120 13.18 -13.25 -8.45
CA ILE A 120 13.62 -13.00 -9.82
C ILE A 120 14.15 -11.57 -9.98
N ASP A 121 14.97 -11.35 -11.01
CA ASP A 121 15.24 -10.04 -11.57
C ASP A 121 14.02 -9.57 -12.38
N PRO A 122 13.28 -8.54 -11.95
CA PRO A 122 12.09 -8.09 -12.66
C PRO A 122 12.38 -7.46 -14.03
N GLU A 123 13.64 -7.19 -14.34
CA GLU A 123 14.11 -6.68 -15.64
C GLU A 123 14.60 -7.81 -16.57
N SER A 124 14.42 -9.10 -16.19
CA SER A 124 14.81 -10.28 -16.95
C SER A 124 13.62 -11.17 -17.24
N ILE A 125 13.18 -11.19 -18.49
CA ILE A 125 12.11 -12.09 -18.96
C ILE A 125 12.53 -13.58 -18.81
N ASP A 126 13.82 -13.89 -18.97
CA ASP A 126 14.31 -15.26 -18.84
C ASP A 126 14.11 -15.82 -17.43
N GLU A 127 14.31 -14.97 -16.39
CA GLU A 127 14.07 -15.38 -15.01
C GLU A 127 12.57 -15.57 -14.71
N TYR A 128 11.70 -14.74 -15.31
CA TYR A 128 10.27 -14.95 -15.22
C TYR A 128 9.83 -16.24 -15.92
N ILE A 129 10.35 -16.54 -17.12
CA ILE A 129 10.08 -17.76 -17.86
C ILE A 129 10.56 -18.99 -17.06
N ALA A 130 11.73 -18.90 -16.41
CA ALA A 130 12.25 -19.97 -15.54
C ALA A 130 11.36 -20.27 -14.32
N GLN A 131 10.46 -19.34 -13.95
CA GLN A 131 9.46 -19.51 -12.89
C GLN A 131 8.04 -19.78 -13.46
N ASP A 132 7.98 -20.52 -14.56
CA ASP A 132 6.75 -20.88 -15.28
C ASP A 132 6.03 -19.69 -15.96
N GLY A 133 6.72 -18.57 -16.15
CA GLY A 133 6.17 -17.40 -16.82
C GLY A 133 5.77 -17.67 -18.26
N TYR A 134 4.70 -17.04 -18.71
CA TYR A 134 4.05 -17.17 -20.02
C TYR A 134 3.52 -18.58 -20.37
N GLN A 135 3.68 -19.56 -19.49
CA GLN A 135 3.07 -20.88 -19.69
C GLN A 135 1.53 -20.81 -19.60
N ALA A 136 1.00 -19.91 -18.75
CA ALA A 136 -0.44 -19.71 -18.66
C ALA A 136 -1.01 -19.13 -19.97
N LEU A 137 -0.33 -18.16 -20.56
CA LEU A 137 -0.70 -17.60 -21.86
C LEU A 137 -0.62 -18.66 -22.96
N GLY A 138 0.46 -19.45 -23.00
CA GLY A 138 0.63 -20.56 -23.92
C GLY A 138 -0.50 -21.57 -23.79
N LYS A 139 -0.86 -22.00 -22.56
CA LYS A 139 -2.00 -22.90 -22.28
C LYS A 139 -3.31 -22.31 -22.76
N ALA A 140 -3.56 -21.03 -22.45
CA ALA A 140 -4.79 -20.34 -22.86
C ALA A 140 -4.95 -20.31 -24.38
N LEU A 141 -3.89 -19.96 -25.12
CA LEU A 141 -3.93 -19.81 -26.58
C LEU A 141 -3.96 -21.13 -27.34
N THR A 142 -3.37 -22.21 -26.79
CA THR A 142 -3.20 -23.49 -27.53
C THR A 142 -4.14 -24.59 -27.05
N GLN A 143 -4.70 -24.50 -25.84
CA GLN A 143 -5.47 -25.58 -25.22
C GLN A 143 -6.88 -25.17 -24.76
N MET A 144 -7.20 -23.88 -24.77
CA MET A 144 -8.48 -23.36 -24.27
C MET A 144 -9.14 -22.47 -25.32
N THR A 145 -10.48 -22.45 -25.35
CA THR A 145 -11.21 -21.42 -26.08
C THR A 145 -11.37 -20.16 -25.23
N PRO A 146 -11.65 -18.98 -25.81
CA PRO A 146 -11.92 -17.76 -25.05
C PRO A 146 -12.98 -17.97 -23.96
N GLU A 147 -14.08 -18.68 -24.27
CA GLU A 147 -15.15 -18.97 -23.33
C GLU A 147 -14.69 -19.86 -22.18
N GLN A 148 -13.83 -20.84 -22.46
CA GLN A 148 -13.24 -21.69 -21.41
C GLN A 148 -12.36 -20.89 -20.45
N VAL A 149 -11.60 -19.91 -20.95
CA VAL A 149 -10.80 -19.01 -20.10
C VAL A 149 -11.72 -18.18 -19.20
N VAL A 150 -12.83 -17.62 -19.75
CA VAL A 150 -13.81 -16.88 -18.95
C VAL A 150 -14.43 -17.77 -17.87
N GLU A 151 -14.85 -19.00 -18.22
CA GLU A 151 -15.45 -19.95 -17.26
C GLU A 151 -14.43 -20.37 -16.17
N GLU A 152 -13.15 -20.56 -16.50
CA GLU A 152 -12.10 -20.86 -15.53
C GLU A 152 -11.96 -19.73 -14.50
N ILE A 153 -11.94 -18.47 -14.95
CA ILE A 153 -11.87 -17.31 -14.06
C ILE A 153 -13.16 -17.16 -13.23
N LYS A 154 -14.33 -17.49 -13.78
CA LYS A 154 -15.60 -17.51 -13.03
C LYS A 154 -15.59 -18.59 -11.95
N ALA A 155 -15.20 -19.81 -12.31
CA ALA A 155 -15.14 -20.96 -11.40
C ALA A 155 -14.13 -20.75 -10.27
N SER A 156 -13.03 -20.03 -10.52
CA SER A 156 -12.04 -19.69 -9.48
C SER A 156 -12.62 -18.83 -8.35
N GLY A 157 -13.72 -18.11 -8.60
CA GLY A 157 -14.29 -17.19 -7.64
C GLY A 157 -13.44 -15.93 -7.38
N LEU A 158 -12.49 -15.60 -8.26
CA LEU A 158 -11.67 -14.40 -8.15
C LEU A 158 -12.54 -13.14 -8.14
N ARG A 159 -12.44 -12.37 -7.06
CA ARG A 159 -13.05 -11.03 -6.94
C ARG A 159 -11.98 -9.97 -7.17
N GLY A 160 -12.37 -8.81 -7.72
CA GLY A 160 -11.47 -7.69 -7.96
C GLY A 160 -10.74 -7.24 -6.69
N ARG A 161 -9.43 -6.99 -6.79
CA ARG A 161 -8.54 -6.63 -5.66
C ARG A 161 -8.37 -5.12 -5.45
N GLY A 162 -8.90 -4.31 -6.35
CA GLY A 162 -8.85 -2.83 -6.24
C GLY A 162 -9.84 -2.20 -5.26
N GLY A 163 -10.55 -2.98 -4.44
CA GLY A 163 -11.39 -2.49 -3.34
C GLY A 163 -12.86 -2.92 -3.40
N GLY A 164 -13.51 -2.84 -4.56
CA GLY A 164 -14.94 -3.13 -4.69
C GLY A 164 -15.33 -4.61 -4.68
N GLY A 165 -14.36 -5.52 -4.88
CA GLY A 165 -14.61 -6.96 -4.80
C GLY A 165 -15.62 -7.54 -5.79
N PHE A 166 -15.85 -6.89 -6.95
CA PHE A 166 -16.75 -7.41 -7.97
C PHE A 166 -16.17 -8.69 -8.60
N PRO A 167 -16.98 -9.74 -8.90
CA PRO A 167 -16.50 -10.98 -9.50
C PRO A 167 -15.86 -10.75 -10.88
N THR A 168 -14.55 -11.08 -11.00
CA THR A 168 -13.74 -10.79 -12.19
C THR A 168 -14.27 -11.50 -13.43
N GLY A 169 -14.57 -12.80 -13.32
CA GLY A 169 -15.08 -13.58 -14.45
C GLY A 169 -16.45 -13.10 -14.97
N LYS A 170 -17.32 -12.55 -14.09
CA LYS A 170 -18.57 -11.94 -14.53
C LYS A 170 -18.34 -10.66 -15.34
N LYS A 171 -17.36 -9.84 -14.95
CA LYS A 171 -16.98 -8.65 -15.71
C LYS A 171 -16.49 -9.03 -17.11
N TRP A 172 -15.67 -10.07 -17.21
CA TRP A 172 -15.19 -10.59 -18.49
C TRP A 172 -16.31 -11.18 -19.34
N GLU A 173 -17.23 -11.92 -18.73
CA GLU A 173 -18.40 -12.48 -19.43
C GLU A 173 -19.26 -11.38 -20.07
N PHE A 174 -19.48 -10.25 -19.40
CA PHE A 174 -20.25 -9.14 -19.97
C PHE A 174 -19.58 -8.54 -21.21
N ALA A 175 -18.26 -8.33 -21.17
CA ALA A 175 -17.50 -7.81 -22.31
C ALA A 175 -17.41 -8.85 -23.45
N CYS A 176 -17.24 -10.14 -23.11
CA CYS A 176 -17.20 -11.23 -24.08
C CYS A 176 -18.50 -11.32 -24.90
N LYS A 177 -19.65 -11.15 -24.25
CA LYS A 177 -20.98 -11.22 -24.89
C LYS A 177 -21.32 -10.05 -25.82
N SER A 178 -20.51 -9.00 -25.85
CA SER A 178 -20.71 -7.88 -26.77
C SER A 178 -20.31 -8.26 -28.19
N ASP A 179 -21.14 -7.93 -29.17
CA ASP A 179 -20.87 -8.12 -30.60
C ASP A 179 -19.94 -7.03 -31.20
N ASP A 180 -19.50 -6.06 -30.38
CA ASP A 180 -18.59 -5.01 -30.83
C ASP A 180 -17.23 -5.63 -31.23
N PRO A 181 -16.76 -5.37 -32.46
CA PRO A 181 -15.49 -5.93 -32.93
C PRO A 181 -14.27 -5.30 -32.25
N ILE A 182 -14.44 -4.16 -31.60
CA ILE A 182 -13.38 -3.46 -30.86
C ILE A 182 -13.65 -3.59 -29.38
N LYS A 183 -12.65 -4.10 -28.65
CA LYS A 183 -12.69 -4.22 -27.19
C LYS A 183 -11.34 -3.86 -26.60
N TYR A 184 -11.34 -3.42 -25.37
CA TYR A 184 -10.12 -2.99 -24.68
C TYR A 184 -9.93 -3.70 -23.34
N ILE A 185 -8.66 -3.91 -22.98
CA ILE A 185 -8.22 -4.29 -21.63
C ILE A 185 -7.54 -3.11 -20.98
N CYS A 186 -7.93 -2.76 -19.76
CA CYS A 186 -7.25 -1.72 -18.98
C CYS A 186 -6.77 -2.29 -17.64
N CYS A 187 -5.51 -2.04 -17.32
CA CYS A 187 -4.95 -2.28 -16.00
C CYS A 187 -4.97 -0.98 -15.20
N ASN A 188 -5.66 -0.99 -14.08
CA ASN A 188 -5.65 0.11 -13.12
C ASN A 188 -4.46 -0.06 -12.18
N ALA A 189 -3.42 0.73 -12.39
CA ALA A 189 -2.26 0.88 -11.54
C ALA A 189 -2.18 2.30 -10.92
N ASP A 190 -3.34 2.98 -10.80
CA ASP A 190 -3.47 4.27 -10.13
C ASP A 190 -3.70 4.06 -8.62
N GLU A 191 -2.66 3.65 -7.93
CA GLU A 191 -2.67 3.38 -6.49
C GLU A 191 -2.42 4.69 -5.73
N GLY A 192 -3.48 5.34 -5.30
CA GLY A 192 -3.41 6.65 -4.65
C GLY A 192 -3.73 6.67 -3.15
N ASP A 193 -4.14 5.55 -2.56
CA ASP A 193 -4.48 5.45 -1.13
C ASP A 193 -3.26 5.78 -0.24
N PRO A 194 -3.38 6.65 0.77
CA PRO A 194 -2.29 6.88 1.72
C PRO A 194 -1.84 5.59 2.41
N GLY A 195 -0.55 5.26 2.26
CA GLY A 195 0.05 4.05 2.84
C GLY A 195 -0.15 2.77 2.01
N ALA A 196 -0.78 2.84 0.84
CA ALA A 196 -0.89 1.72 -0.10
C ALA A 196 0.30 1.71 -1.07
N PHE A 197 0.92 0.54 -1.27
CA PHE A 197 2.03 0.33 -2.20
C PHE A 197 2.07 -1.11 -2.77
N MET A 198 0.93 -1.82 -2.72
CA MET A 198 0.84 -3.20 -3.20
C MET A 198 1.01 -3.30 -4.70
N ASP A 199 0.22 -2.54 -5.46
CA ASP A 199 0.19 -2.58 -6.92
C ASP A 199 1.52 -2.12 -7.51
N ARG A 200 2.08 -1.04 -6.96
CA ARG A 200 3.42 -0.58 -7.27
C ARG A 200 4.45 -1.71 -7.08
N SER A 201 4.42 -2.38 -5.92
CA SER A 201 5.40 -3.43 -5.60
C SER A 201 5.24 -4.67 -6.48
N VAL A 202 4.01 -5.02 -6.87
CA VAL A 202 3.77 -6.11 -7.82
C VAL A 202 4.40 -5.77 -9.17
N ILE A 203 4.13 -4.58 -9.71
CA ILE A 203 4.70 -4.15 -11.00
C ILE A 203 6.23 -4.08 -10.94
N GLU A 204 6.79 -3.58 -9.83
CA GLU A 204 8.22 -3.47 -9.69
C GLU A 204 8.92 -4.81 -9.40
N GLY A 205 8.22 -5.77 -8.81
CA GLY A 205 8.77 -7.08 -8.49
C GLY A 205 8.52 -8.16 -9.55
N ASP A 206 7.43 -8.03 -10.33
CA ASP A 206 7.03 -9.02 -11.34
C ASP A 206 6.11 -8.37 -12.41
N PRO A 207 6.63 -7.47 -13.27
CA PRO A 207 5.83 -6.81 -14.29
C PRO A 207 5.27 -7.79 -15.33
N HIS A 208 6.00 -8.89 -15.61
CA HIS A 208 5.59 -9.88 -16.61
C HIS A 208 4.31 -10.63 -16.22
N ALA A 209 4.05 -10.86 -14.92
CA ALA A 209 2.83 -11.50 -14.46
C ALA A 209 1.58 -10.67 -14.84
N VAL A 210 1.69 -9.34 -14.78
CA VAL A 210 0.61 -8.42 -15.18
C VAL A 210 0.44 -8.41 -16.69
N ILE A 211 1.54 -8.37 -17.45
CA ILE A 211 1.54 -8.38 -18.93
C ILE A 211 0.93 -9.69 -19.46
N GLU A 212 1.37 -10.83 -18.95
CA GLU A 212 0.82 -12.15 -19.28
C GLU A 212 -0.69 -12.22 -19.01
N ALA A 213 -1.10 -11.78 -17.83
CA ALA A 213 -2.51 -11.75 -17.43
C ALA A 213 -3.37 -10.87 -18.35
N MET A 214 -2.86 -9.71 -18.76
CA MET A 214 -3.57 -8.82 -19.67
C MET A 214 -3.72 -9.44 -21.07
N ALA A 215 -2.72 -10.15 -21.56
CA ALA A 215 -2.80 -10.89 -22.83
C ALA A 215 -3.84 -12.02 -22.76
N ILE A 216 -3.85 -12.78 -21.65
CA ILE A 216 -4.89 -13.82 -21.39
C ILE A 216 -6.29 -13.19 -21.38
N ALA A 217 -6.48 -12.06 -20.69
CA ALA A 217 -7.74 -11.34 -20.65
C ALA A 217 -8.15 -10.82 -22.04
N GLY A 218 -7.17 -10.33 -22.82
CA GLY A 218 -7.38 -9.89 -24.21
C GLY A 218 -7.92 -11.04 -25.07
N TYR A 219 -7.28 -12.19 -25.00
CA TYR A 219 -7.76 -13.41 -25.69
C TYR A 219 -9.17 -13.78 -25.27
N ALA A 220 -9.42 -13.83 -23.97
CA ALA A 220 -10.70 -14.26 -23.40
C ALA A 220 -11.89 -13.41 -23.85
N ILE A 221 -11.72 -12.10 -24.07
CA ILE A 221 -12.82 -11.21 -24.47
C ILE A 221 -12.76 -10.79 -25.95
N GLY A 222 -11.71 -11.18 -26.70
CA GLY A 222 -11.50 -10.77 -28.08
C GLY A 222 -10.96 -9.33 -28.22
N ALA A 223 -10.17 -8.85 -27.28
CA ALA A 223 -9.50 -7.56 -27.35
C ALA A 223 -8.09 -7.70 -27.93
N HIS A 224 -7.68 -6.75 -28.78
CA HIS A 224 -6.36 -6.71 -29.41
C HIS A 224 -5.46 -5.60 -28.87
N LYS A 225 -5.97 -4.76 -27.98
CA LYS A 225 -5.24 -3.64 -27.38
C LYS A 225 -5.54 -3.53 -25.90
N GLY A 226 -4.48 -3.30 -25.12
CA GLY A 226 -4.59 -2.99 -23.70
C GLY A 226 -3.83 -1.72 -23.30
N TYR A 227 -4.24 -1.14 -22.18
CA TYR A 227 -3.62 0.02 -21.56
C TYR A 227 -3.30 -0.25 -20.11
N ILE A 228 -2.08 0.11 -19.69
CA ILE A 228 -1.69 0.11 -18.28
C ILE A 228 -1.66 1.58 -17.84
N TYR A 229 -2.61 1.96 -16.98
CA TYR A 229 -2.69 3.29 -16.43
C TYR A 229 -1.94 3.32 -15.09
N VAL A 230 -0.78 3.95 -15.09
CA VAL A 230 0.16 3.99 -13.95
C VAL A 230 0.46 5.42 -13.55
N ARG A 231 0.66 5.68 -12.27
CA ARG A 231 1.01 7.00 -11.74
C ARG A 231 2.40 7.43 -12.23
N ALA A 232 2.52 8.70 -12.64
CA ALA A 232 3.82 9.30 -13.00
C ALA A 232 4.80 9.34 -11.83
N GLU A 233 4.29 9.31 -10.58
CA GLU A 233 5.08 9.26 -9.35
C GLU A 233 5.72 7.88 -9.09
N TYR A 234 5.48 6.90 -9.95
CA TYR A 234 6.09 5.57 -9.88
C TYR A 234 7.09 5.33 -11.02
N PRO A 235 8.15 6.12 -11.16
CA PRO A 235 9.05 6.08 -12.32
C PRO A 235 9.72 4.71 -12.51
N ARG A 236 10.01 4.00 -11.42
CA ARG A 236 10.60 2.66 -11.47
C ARG A 236 9.61 1.62 -12.01
N ALA A 237 8.34 1.67 -11.58
CA ALA A 237 7.30 0.81 -12.11
C ALA A 237 7.09 1.05 -13.62
N VAL A 238 7.11 2.31 -14.06
CA VAL A 238 7.03 2.70 -15.47
C VAL A 238 8.19 2.12 -16.25
N SER A 239 9.44 2.34 -15.81
CA SER A 239 10.64 1.83 -16.48
C SER A 239 10.63 0.31 -16.60
N ARG A 240 10.26 -0.41 -15.53
CA ARG A 240 10.18 -1.88 -15.56
C ARG A 240 9.08 -2.40 -16.48
N LEU A 241 7.94 -1.73 -16.55
CA LEU A 241 6.90 -2.04 -17.54
C LEU A 241 7.38 -1.82 -18.98
N GLU A 242 8.09 -0.72 -19.25
CA GLU A 242 8.65 -0.45 -20.58
C GLU A 242 9.63 -1.53 -21.02
N ILE A 243 10.56 -1.92 -20.13
CA ILE A 243 11.50 -3.02 -20.35
C ILE A 243 10.75 -4.33 -20.59
N ALA A 244 9.81 -4.67 -19.73
CA ALA A 244 9.08 -5.94 -19.81
C ALA A 244 8.21 -6.04 -21.07
N ILE A 245 7.55 -4.95 -21.48
CA ILE A 245 6.77 -4.90 -22.72
C ILE A 245 7.70 -5.07 -23.94
N ALA A 246 8.87 -4.41 -23.93
CA ALA A 246 9.84 -4.54 -25.02
C ALA A 246 10.36 -5.98 -25.14
N GLN A 247 10.74 -6.60 -24.02
CA GLN A 247 11.19 -8.00 -23.99
C GLN A 247 10.07 -8.97 -24.42
N ALA A 248 8.85 -8.79 -23.95
CA ALA A 248 7.72 -9.62 -24.34
C ALA A 248 7.44 -9.54 -25.86
N LYS A 249 7.61 -8.37 -26.47
CA LYS A 249 7.52 -8.19 -27.93
C LYS A 249 8.66 -8.88 -28.68
N GLU A 250 9.89 -8.76 -28.19
CA GLU A 250 11.06 -9.41 -28.76
C GLU A 250 10.93 -10.94 -28.77
N TYR A 251 10.37 -11.51 -27.70
CA TYR A 251 10.13 -12.95 -27.55
C TYR A 251 8.86 -13.43 -28.26
N GLY A 252 8.11 -12.56 -28.95
CA GLY A 252 6.86 -12.93 -29.64
C GLY A 252 5.70 -13.27 -28.69
N LEU A 253 5.77 -12.81 -27.45
CA LEU A 253 4.76 -13.00 -26.40
C LEU A 253 3.77 -11.84 -26.32
N LEU A 254 4.05 -10.75 -27.04
CA LEU A 254 3.17 -9.64 -27.37
C LEU A 254 3.33 -9.26 -28.84
N GLY A 255 2.34 -8.58 -29.40
CA GLY A 255 2.32 -8.09 -30.78
C GLY A 255 1.48 -8.97 -31.68
N LYS A 256 2.08 -9.54 -32.74
CA LYS A 256 1.38 -10.29 -33.78
C LYS A 256 1.56 -11.79 -33.64
N ASN A 257 0.47 -12.52 -33.89
CA ASN A 257 0.48 -13.98 -34.00
C ASN A 257 1.17 -14.69 -32.82
N ILE A 258 0.78 -14.31 -31.60
CA ILE A 258 1.39 -14.79 -30.35
C ILE A 258 1.24 -16.34 -30.29
N PHE A 259 2.34 -17.07 -30.05
CA PHE A 259 2.39 -18.55 -30.05
C PHE A 259 1.84 -19.22 -31.31
N ASP A 260 1.94 -18.55 -32.48
CA ASP A 260 1.37 -19.03 -33.76
C ASP A 260 -0.14 -19.34 -33.70
N SER A 261 -0.85 -18.71 -32.76
CA SER A 261 -2.29 -18.92 -32.52
C SER A 261 -3.21 -18.07 -33.41
N GLY A 262 -2.65 -17.12 -34.15
CA GLY A 262 -3.41 -16.09 -34.88
C GLY A 262 -3.90 -14.95 -34.00
N PHE A 263 -3.62 -14.97 -32.70
CA PHE A 263 -3.99 -13.91 -31.76
C PHE A 263 -2.98 -12.77 -31.77
N ASP A 264 -3.49 -11.55 -31.91
CA ASP A 264 -2.70 -10.31 -31.84
C ASP A 264 -3.07 -9.57 -30.56
N PHE A 265 -2.09 -9.10 -29.78
CA PHE A 265 -2.35 -8.26 -28.63
C PHE A 265 -1.18 -7.32 -28.34
N ASP A 266 -1.46 -6.06 -28.14
CA ASP A 266 -0.45 -5.03 -27.83
C ASP A 266 -0.82 -4.20 -26.61
N LEU A 267 0.19 -3.74 -25.89
CA LEU A 267 0.07 -2.94 -24.67
C LEU A 267 0.69 -1.56 -24.83
N GLU A 268 0.05 -0.59 -24.19
CA GLU A 268 0.51 0.80 -24.12
C GLU A 268 0.41 1.31 -22.68
N ILE A 269 1.45 2.01 -22.21
CA ILE A 269 1.46 2.65 -20.91
C ILE A 269 0.83 4.04 -21.03
N ARG A 270 -0.05 4.38 -20.09
CA ARG A 270 -0.62 5.71 -19.90
C ARG A 270 -0.26 6.24 -18.53
N LEU A 271 0.34 7.42 -18.48
CA LEU A 271 0.76 8.04 -17.23
C LEU A 271 -0.38 8.87 -16.64
N GLY A 272 -0.74 8.55 -15.41
CA GLY A 272 -1.66 9.36 -14.60
C GLY A 272 -0.93 10.54 -13.95
N ALA A 273 -1.61 11.67 -13.81
CA ALA A 273 -1.06 12.87 -13.20
C ALA A 273 -1.24 12.93 -11.66
N GLY A 274 -1.40 11.79 -11.00
CA GLY A 274 -1.45 11.67 -9.54
C GLY A 274 -2.80 11.93 -8.89
N ALA A 275 -3.86 12.18 -9.64
CA ALA A 275 -5.20 12.40 -9.06
C ALA A 275 -5.83 11.07 -8.63
N PHE A 276 -6.10 10.91 -7.32
CA PHE A 276 -6.73 9.72 -6.74
C PHE A 276 -8.07 9.34 -7.38
N VAL A 277 -8.85 10.35 -7.81
CA VAL A 277 -10.14 10.12 -8.50
C VAL A 277 -9.98 9.31 -9.78
N CYS A 278 -8.79 9.32 -10.43
CA CYS A 278 -8.50 8.53 -11.62
C CYS A 278 -8.39 7.02 -11.32
N GLY A 279 -8.35 6.61 -10.05
CA GLY A 279 -8.55 5.21 -9.65
C GLY A 279 -9.99 4.72 -9.83
N GLU A 280 -11.00 5.61 -9.93
CA GLU A 280 -12.36 5.25 -10.30
C GLU A 280 -12.42 4.86 -11.78
N GLU A 281 -13.10 3.73 -12.10
CA GLU A 281 -13.00 3.10 -13.42
C GLU A 281 -13.38 4.02 -14.58
N THR A 282 -14.41 4.85 -14.45
CA THR A 282 -14.85 5.76 -15.54
C THR A 282 -13.97 7.00 -15.65
N ALA A 283 -13.49 7.52 -14.52
CA ALA A 283 -12.54 8.63 -14.51
C ALA A 283 -11.19 8.23 -15.13
N LEU A 284 -10.72 7.00 -14.86
CA LEU A 284 -9.52 6.45 -15.49
C LEU A 284 -9.67 6.36 -17.01
N LEU A 285 -10.78 5.83 -17.50
CA LEU A 285 -11.03 5.73 -18.94
C LEU A 285 -11.07 7.11 -19.59
N THR A 286 -11.76 8.07 -18.99
CA THR A 286 -11.81 9.46 -19.46
C THR A 286 -10.41 10.09 -19.53
N SER A 287 -9.55 9.80 -18.54
CA SER A 287 -8.15 10.26 -18.56
C SER A 287 -7.32 9.61 -19.66
N ILE A 288 -7.49 8.30 -19.94
CA ILE A 288 -6.84 7.64 -21.09
C ILE A 288 -7.25 8.28 -22.42
N GLU A 289 -8.51 8.71 -22.53
CA GLU A 289 -9.05 9.41 -23.71
C GLU A 289 -8.48 10.82 -23.92
N GLY A 290 -7.66 11.32 -22.96
CA GLY A 290 -7.05 12.64 -23.00
C GLY A 290 -7.94 13.76 -22.48
N ASN A 291 -9.05 13.42 -21.83
CA ASN A 291 -9.95 14.34 -21.18
C ASN A 291 -9.63 14.46 -19.68
N ARG A 292 -10.28 15.42 -18.99
CA ARG A 292 -10.18 15.52 -17.54
C ARG A 292 -10.73 14.25 -16.90
N GLY A 293 -9.98 13.67 -15.96
CA GLY A 293 -10.36 12.46 -15.22
C GLY A 293 -11.56 12.69 -14.31
N GLU A 294 -12.74 12.72 -14.88
CA GLU A 294 -14.01 12.88 -14.19
C GLU A 294 -14.86 11.62 -14.35
N PRO A 295 -15.51 11.14 -13.27
CA PRO A 295 -16.35 9.96 -13.32
C PRO A 295 -17.65 10.22 -14.08
N HIS A 296 -18.15 9.20 -14.76
CA HIS A 296 -19.44 9.21 -15.41
C HIS A 296 -20.49 8.40 -14.64
N PRO A 297 -21.79 8.78 -14.73
CA PRO A 297 -22.88 7.96 -14.19
C PRO A 297 -22.92 6.57 -14.82
N LYS A 298 -23.21 5.57 -14.03
CA LYS A 298 -23.49 4.19 -14.47
C LYS A 298 -24.97 3.86 -14.25
N PRO A 299 -25.69 3.16 -15.14
CA PRO A 299 -25.27 2.59 -16.43
C PRO A 299 -25.10 3.64 -17.56
N PRO A 300 -24.37 3.34 -18.66
CA PRO A 300 -23.75 2.06 -18.99
C PRO A 300 -22.47 1.79 -18.19
N PHE A 301 -22.22 0.50 -17.91
CA PHE A 301 -20.97 0.05 -17.30
C PHE A 301 -19.86 -0.07 -18.36
N PRO A 302 -18.57 0.07 -18.02
CA PRO A 302 -17.46 -0.02 -18.97
C PRO A 302 -17.41 -1.32 -19.77
N ALA A 303 -17.84 -2.45 -19.22
CA ALA A 303 -17.93 -3.72 -19.93
C ALA A 303 -18.94 -3.70 -21.11
N VAL A 304 -19.82 -2.69 -21.15
CA VAL A 304 -20.79 -2.46 -22.26
C VAL A 304 -20.36 -1.28 -23.11
N LYS A 305 -19.95 -0.18 -22.48
CA LYS A 305 -19.51 1.06 -23.15
C LYS A 305 -18.46 1.76 -22.29
N GLY A 306 -17.19 1.48 -22.56
CA GLY A 306 -16.04 2.00 -21.86
C GLY A 306 -15.16 2.89 -22.73
N LEU A 307 -13.87 2.56 -22.81
CA LEU A 307 -12.84 3.34 -23.51
C LEU A 307 -13.20 3.60 -24.99
N PHE A 308 -13.15 4.84 -25.39
CA PHE A 308 -13.53 5.30 -26.74
C PHE A 308 -14.92 4.85 -27.17
N GLY A 309 -15.80 4.57 -26.21
CA GLY A 309 -17.18 4.10 -26.47
C GLY A 309 -17.31 2.60 -26.69
N HIS A 310 -16.25 1.81 -26.59
CA HIS A 310 -16.22 0.35 -26.81
C HIS A 310 -16.19 -0.44 -25.50
N PRO A 311 -16.64 -1.70 -25.49
CA PRO A 311 -16.58 -2.58 -24.33
C PRO A 311 -15.16 -2.67 -23.76
N THR A 312 -15.03 -2.46 -22.46
CA THR A 312 -13.72 -2.41 -21.81
C THR A 312 -13.75 -3.20 -20.52
N VAL A 313 -12.80 -4.11 -20.36
CA VAL A 313 -12.51 -4.75 -19.08
C VAL A 313 -11.40 -3.98 -18.39
N LEU A 314 -11.73 -3.43 -17.22
CA LEU A 314 -10.77 -2.77 -16.34
C LEU A 314 -10.61 -3.60 -15.08
N ASN A 315 -9.38 -4.02 -14.79
CA ASN A 315 -9.00 -4.71 -13.57
C ASN A 315 -7.80 -4.04 -12.91
N ASN A 316 -7.71 -4.17 -11.59
CA ASN A 316 -6.57 -3.73 -10.79
C ASN A 316 -5.35 -4.65 -11.00
N VAL A 317 -4.14 -4.18 -10.70
CA VAL A 317 -2.87 -4.90 -10.84
C VAL A 317 -2.87 -6.24 -10.10
N GLU A 318 -3.21 -6.25 -8.80
CA GLU A 318 -3.25 -7.48 -8.01
C GLU A 318 -4.28 -8.47 -8.54
N THR A 319 -5.39 -7.99 -9.11
CA THR A 319 -6.38 -8.85 -9.77
C THR A 319 -5.75 -9.57 -10.96
N PHE A 320 -5.04 -8.84 -11.83
CA PHE A 320 -4.35 -9.45 -12.97
C PHE A 320 -3.27 -10.44 -12.54
N ALA A 321 -2.45 -10.09 -11.57
CA ALA A 321 -1.34 -10.94 -11.11
C ALA A 321 -1.78 -12.32 -10.56
N ASN A 322 -3.06 -12.50 -10.22
CA ASN A 322 -3.62 -13.82 -9.86
C ASN A 322 -3.91 -14.70 -11.08
N ILE A 323 -4.20 -14.12 -12.26
CA ILE A 323 -4.71 -14.83 -13.43
C ILE A 323 -3.77 -15.95 -13.93
N PRO A 324 -2.45 -15.72 -14.10
CA PRO A 324 -1.56 -16.77 -14.58
C PRO A 324 -1.57 -18.02 -13.69
N GLN A 325 -1.60 -17.83 -12.37
CA GLN A 325 -1.64 -18.97 -11.44
C GLN A 325 -2.97 -19.73 -11.48
N ILE A 326 -4.09 -19.01 -11.71
CA ILE A 326 -5.39 -19.65 -11.87
C ILE A 326 -5.42 -20.51 -13.14
N ILE A 327 -4.95 -19.99 -14.27
CA ILE A 327 -4.91 -20.73 -15.54
C ILE A 327 -3.97 -21.95 -15.45
N LEU A 328 -2.81 -21.81 -14.79
CA LEU A 328 -1.87 -22.92 -14.65
C LEU A 328 -2.39 -24.04 -13.73
N LYS A 329 -2.83 -23.66 -12.54
CA LYS A 329 -3.15 -24.61 -11.44
C LYS A 329 -4.62 -25.03 -11.41
N GLY A 330 -5.48 -24.31 -12.13
CA GLY A 330 -6.91 -24.55 -12.19
C GLY A 330 -7.73 -23.76 -11.17
N ALA A 331 -9.01 -23.56 -11.52
CA ALA A 331 -9.98 -22.86 -10.70
C ALA A 331 -10.15 -23.50 -9.31
N ASP A 332 -10.19 -24.84 -9.25
CA ASP A 332 -10.38 -25.58 -8.00
C ASP A 332 -9.26 -25.32 -7.00
N TRP A 333 -8.00 -25.22 -7.48
CA TRP A 333 -6.88 -24.86 -6.63
C TRP A 333 -7.07 -23.48 -5.99
N PHE A 334 -7.42 -22.47 -6.80
CA PHE A 334 -7.61 -21.11 -6.28
C PHE A 334 -8.84 -21.02 -5.35
N ASN A 335 -9.91 -21.73 -5.70
CA ASN A 335 -11.14 -21.80 -4.93
C ASN A 335 -10.95 -22.49 -3.57
N SER A 336 -9.96 -23.38 -3.44
CA SER A 336 -9.59 -24.02 -2.16
C SER A 336 -8.93 -23.06 -1.16
N ILE A 337 -8.47 -21.88 -1.62
CA ILE A 337 -7.81 -20.86 -0.79
C ILE A 337 -8.86 -19.80 -0.41
N GLY A 338 -8.83 -19.35 0.85
CA GLY A 338 -9.69 -18.28 1.33
C GLY A 338 -10.99 -18.75 1.99
N THR A 339 -12.03 -17.91 1.95
CA THR A 339 -13.35 -18.20 2.53
C THR A 339 -14.36 -18.66 1.46
N GLU A 340 -15.56 -19.07 1.88
CA GLU A 340 -16.61 -19.50 0.95
C GLU A 340 -16.93 -18.43 -0.11
N LYS A 341 -16.99 -17.15 0.27
CA LYS A 341 -17.39 -16.04 -0.60
C LYS A 341 -16.23 -15.19 -1.11
N SER A 342 -15.03 -15.31 -0.51
CA SER A 342 -13.84 -14.55 -0.88
C SER A 342 -12.67 -15.49 -1.08
N LYS A 343 -12.41 -15.84 -2.34
CA LYS A 343 -11.42 -16.84 -2.74
C LYS A 343 -10.03 -16.24 -2.96
N GLY A 344 -9.00 -17.10 -2.83
CA GLY A 344 -7.61 -16.75 -3.07
C GLY A 344 -6.98 -15.99 -1.92
N THR A 345 -5.95 -15.22 -2.25
CA THR A 345 -5.17 -14.40 -1.31
C THR A 345 -5.49 -12.91 -1.44
N LYS A 346 -5.00 -12.13 -0.47
CA LYS A 346 -4.97 -10.67 -0.51
C LYS A 346 -3.61 -10.17 -0.06
N VAL A 347 -3.08 -9.21 -0.80
CA VAL A 347 -1.88 -8.46 -0.41
C VAL A 347 -2.30 -7.26 0.43
N PHE A 348 -1.71 -7.12 1.61
CA PHE A 348 -1.87 -5.97 2.49
C PHE A 348 -0.57 -5.17 2.57
N ALA A 349 -0.66 -3.84 2.46
CA ALA A 349 0.38 -2.92 2.89
C ALA A 349 0.20 -2.65 4.38
N LEU A 350 0.95 -3.37 5.20
CA LEU A 350 0.90 -3.29 6.66
C LEU A 350 1.80 -2.15 7.14
N GLY A 351 1.21 -1.19 7.84
CA GLY A 351 1.93 -0.03 8.33
C GLY A 351 1.33 0.58 9.60
N GLY A 352 1.84 1.73 10.02
CA GLY A 352 1.43 2.41 11.25
C GLY A 352 2.17 1.90 12.49
N LYS A 353 1.45 1.66 13.58
CA LYS A 353 1.98 1.21 14.87
C LYS A 353 2.12 -0.31 14.93
N ILE A 354 3.07 -0.82 14.17
CA ILE A 354 3.35 -2.26 14.03
C ILE A 354 4.87 -2.47 14.02
N GLU A 355 5.35 -3.61 14.54
CA GLU A 355 6.78 -3.90 14.61
C GLU A 355 7.38 -4.12 13.22
N HIS A 356 6.72 -4.91 12.36
CA HIS A 356 7.17 -5.19 10.99
C HIS A 356 6.25 -4.51 9.97
N VAL A 357 6.75 -3.45 9.36
CA VAL A 357 6.10 -2.76 8.24
C VAL A 357 6.48 -3.45 6.93
N GLY A 358 5.53 -3.63 6.02
CA GLY A 358 5.80 -4.23 4.72
C GLY A 358 4.58 -4.85 4.05
N LEU A 359 4.81 -5.57 2.95
CA LEU A 359 3.76 -6.31 2.26
C LEU A 359 3.52 -7.67 2.90
N VAL A 360 2.26 -7.98 3.12
CA VAL A 360 1.81 -9.25 3.69
C VAL A 360 0.77 -9.86 2.78
N GLU A 361 1.08 -11.02 2.18
CA GLU A 361 0.11 -11.78 1.41
C GLU A 361 -0.38 -12.98 2.21
N VAL A 362 -1.70 -13.05 2.41
CA VAL A 362 -2.36 -14.09 3.19
C VAL A 362 -3.64 -14.58 2.50
N PRO A 363 -4.09 -15.81 2.78
CA PRO A 363 -5.41 -16.25 2.35
C PRO A 363 -6.51 -15.32 2.86
N MET A 364 -7.49 -15.04 2.00
CA MET A 364 -8.71 -14.34 2.41
C MET A 364 -9.32 -15.01 3.64
N GLY A 365 -9.81 -14.21 4.61
CA GLY A 365 -10.35 -14.72 5.87
C GLY A 365 -9.30 -14.97 6.95
N THR A 366 -8.01 -14.74 6.70
CA THR A 366 -7.02 -14.67 7.76
C THR A 366 -7.43 -13.59 8.77
N THR A 367 -7.43 -13.88 10.06
CA THR A 367 -7.91 -12.92 11.08
C THR A 367 -6.95 -11.73 11.21
N LEU A 368 -7.50 -10.56 11.52
CA LEU A 368 -6.70 -9.36 11.78
C LEU A 368 -5.67 -9.61 12.90
N ARG A 369 -6.02 -10.35 13.95
CA ARG A 369 -5.10 -10.77 15.02
C ARG A 369 -3.89 -11.51 14.48
N LYS A 370 -4.09 -12.46 13.55
CA LYS A 370 -2.99 -13.22 12.96
C LYS A 370 -2.07 -12.33 12.13
N VAL A 371 -2.64 -11.40 11.35
CA VAL A 371 -1.85 -10.44 10.57
C VAL A 371 -1.00 -9.56 11.48
N ILE A 372 -1.59 -8.99 12.56
CA ILE A 372 -0.89 -8.09 13.47
C ILE A 372 0.17 -8.82 14.30
N TYR A 373 -0.24 -9.87 15.03
CA TYR A 373 0.61 -10.45 16.08
C TYR A 373 1.48 -11.62 15.61
N LYS A 374 1.02 -12.38 14.59
CA LYS A 374 1.80 -13.53 14.10
C LYS A 374 2.73 -13.17 12.94
N ILE A 375 2.30 -12.24 12.09
CA ILE A 375 3.09 -11.82 10.93
C ILE A 375 3.78 -10.49 11.21
N GLY A 376 3.01 -9.47 11.62
CA GLY A 376 3.50 -8.11 11.84
C GLY A 376 4.30 -7.89 13.14
N GLY A 377 4.50 -8.91 13.98
CA GLY A 377 5.33 -8.81 15.20
C GLY A 377 4.65 -8.13 16.39
N GLY A 378 3.42 -7.62 16.24
CA GLY A 378 2.67 -6.96 17.30
C GLY A 378 2.84 -5.44 17.35
N ILE A 379 2.39 -4.85 18.47
CA ILE A 379 2.43 -3.39 18.68
C ILE A 379 3.74 -3.03 19.40
N PRO A 380 4.52 -2.06 18.89
CA PRO A 380 5.79 -1.66 19.47
C PRO A 380 5.67 -1.16 20.92
N ASN A 381 6.77 -1.25 21.67
CA ASN A 381 6.91 -0.69 23.04
C ASN A 381 5.88 -1.19 24.06
N GLY A 382 5.31 -2.38 23.86
CA GLY A 382 4.34 -2.98 24.78
C GLY A 382 3.01 -2.25 24.86
N LYS A 383 2.72 -1.36 23.92
CA LYS A 383 1.45 -0.63 23.84
C LYS A 383 0.30 -1.54 23.39
N LYS A 384 -0.92 -1.08 23.64
CA LYS A 384 -2.11 -1.82 23.29
C LYS A 384 -2.63 -1.44 21.91
N PHE A 385 -3.03 -2.44 21.15
CA PHE A 385 -3.78 -2.22 19.91
C PHE A 385 -5.08 -1.47 20.22
N LYS A 386 -5.36 -0.42 19.47
CA LYS A 386 -6.59 0.37 19.56
C LYS A 386 -7.53 0.10 18.39
N ALA A 387 -7.04 0.28 17.19
CA ALA A 387 -7.80 0.07 15.97
C ALA A 387 -6.88 -0.20 14.78
N ALA A 388 -7.46 -0.70 13.68
CA ALA A 388 -6.83 -0.75 12.38
C ALA A 388 -7.72 -0.03 11.35
N GLN A 389 -7.14 0.77 10.46
CA GLN A 389 -7.84 1.33 9.31
C GLN A 389 -7.58 0.44 8.10
N THR A 390 -8.64 0.00 7.43
CA THR A 390 -8.56 -0.71 6.15
C THR A 390 -9.17 0.13 5.04
N GLY A 391 -8.72 -0.06 3.80
CA GLY A 391 -9.27 0.61 2.63
C GLY A 391 -9.00 2.12 2.57
N GLY A 392 -8.00 2.60 3.29
CA GLY A 392 -7.59 4.01 3.27
C GLY A 392 -8.75 4.98 3.55
N PRO A 393 -8.85 6.09 2.81
CA PRO A 393 -9.89 7.11 3.00
C PRO A 393 -11.29 6.64 2.62
N SER A 394 -11.40 5.52 1.89
CA SER A 394 -12.70 4.93 1.49
C SER A 394 -13.21 3.88 2.48
N GLY A 395 -12.36 3.40 3.37
CA GLY A 395 -12.65 2.32 4.30
C GLY A 395 -13.10 2.81 5.68
N GLY A 396 -12.96 1.94 6.68
CA GLY A 396 -13.36 2.24 8.04
C GLY A 396 -12.42 1.63 9.07
N CYS A 397 -12.51 2.08 10.30
CA CYS A 397 -11.71 1.55 11.39
C CYS A 397 -12.30 0.24 11.95
N ILE A 398 -11.41 -0.67 12.33
CA ILE A 398 -11.71 -1.95 12.98
C ILE A 398 -11.20 -1.85 14.42
N PRO A 399 -12.06 -1.74 15.43
CA PRO A 399 -11.63 -1.60 16.82
C PRO A 399 -11.16 -2.96 17.40
N ALA A 400 -10.57 -2.91 18.58
CA ALA A 400 -9.97 -4.09 19.25
C ALA A 400 -10.94 -5.26 19.47
N GLU A 401 -12.24 -4.99 19.61
CA GLU A 401 -13.27 -6.02 19.77
C GLU A 401 -13.42 -6.93 18.53
N TYR A 402 -12.99 -6.46 17.35
CA TYR A 402 -13.03 -7.20 16.09
C TYR A 402 -11.65 -7.73 15.64
N LEU A 403 -10.68 -7.86 16.55
CA LEU A 403 -9.36 -8.42 16.22
C LEU A 403 -9.43 -9.83 15.59
N ASP A 404 -10.44 -10.60 15.93
CA ASP A 404 -10.62 -11.97 15.41
C ASP A 404 -11.52 -12.04 14.17
N ILE A 405 -11.89 -10.87 13.60
CA ILE A 405 -12.66 -10.83 12.36
C ILE A 405 -11.87 -11.45 11.21
N PRO A 406 -12.50 -12.31 10.40
CA PRO A 406 -11.91 -12.74 9.14
C PRO A 406 -11.77 -11.54 8.18
N MET A 407 -10.56 -11.33 7.66
CA MET A 407 -10.27 -10.26 6.72
C MET A 407 -10.74 -10.69 5.33
N ASP A 408 -12.03 -10.48 5.05
CA ASP A 408 -12.67 -10.71 3.75
C ASP A 408 -13.71 -9.62 3.46
N TYR A 409 -14.23 -9.60 2.22
CA TYR A 409 -15.11 -8.51 1.77
C TYR A 409 -16.39 -8.42 2.60
N ASP A 410 -17.04 -9.55 2.84
CA ASP A 410 -18.38 -9.58 3.42
C ASP A 410 -18.33 -9.28 4.93
N ASN A 411 -17.34 -9.83 5.65
CA ASN A 411 -17.17 -9.57 7.08
C ASN A 411 -16.80 -8.10 7.35
N LEU A 412 -15.90 -7.52 6.55
CA LEU A 412 -15.51 -6.11 6.72
C LEU A 412 -16.69 -5.15 6.44
N ILE A 413 -17.48 -5.42 5.40
CA ILE A 413 -18.70 -4.65 5.12
C ILE A 413 -19.70 -4.77 6.29
N GLY A 414 -19.84 -5.94 6.89
CA GLY A 414 -20.75 -6.19 8.01
C GLY A 414 -20.48 -5.33 9.25
N ILE A 415 -19.23 -4.96 9.49
CA ILE A 415 -18.84 -4.05 10.58
C ILE A 415 -18.81 -2.57 10.20
N GLY A 416 -19.10 -2.24 8.94
CA GLY A 416 -19.06 -0.85 8.44
C GLY A 416 -17.69 -0.40 7.93
N SER A 417 -16.80 -1.36 7.64
CA SER A 417 -15.53 -1.11 6.98
C SER A 417 -15.55 -1.68 5.54
N MET A 418 -14.42 -1.65 4.84
CA MET A 418 -14.26 -2.30 3.55
C MET A 418 -12.81 -2.74 3.34
N MET A 419 -12.61 -3.72 2.46
CA MET A 419 -11.27 -4.23 2.16
C MET A 419 -10.37 -3.16 1.55
N GLY A 420 -10.92 -2.35 0.65
CA GLY A 420 -10.14 -1.41 -0.15
C GLY A 420 -9.11 -2.11 -1.03
N SER A 421 -8.09 -1.39 -1.43
CA SER A 421 -6.97 -1.93 -2.20
C SER A 421 -6.03 -2.82 -1.38
N GLY A 422 -6.06 -2.72 -0.04
CA GLY A 422 -5.24 -3.52 0.87
C GLY A 422 -4.35 -2.70 1.82
N GLY A 423 -4.50 -1.38 1.84
CA GLY A 423 -3.88 -0.56 2.88
C GLY A 423 -4.39 -0.97 4.26
N LEU A 424 -3.48 -1.26 5.20
CA LEU A 424 -3.79 -1.68 6.56
C LEU A 424 -2.92 -0.91 7.55
N ILE A 425 -3.49 0.14 8.15
CA ILE A 425 -2.80 1.04 9.07
C ILE A 425 -3.17 0.68 10.51
N ILE A 426 -2.19 0.24 11.28
CA ILE A 426 -2.36 -0.16 12.68
C ILE A 426 -2.20 1.04 13.59
N MET A 427 -3.07 1.16 14.58
CA MET A 427 -3.11 2.24 15.56
C MET A 427 -3.07 1.70 16.98
N ASP A 428 -2.31 2.37 17.84
CA ASP A 428 -2.19 2.09 19.26
C ASP A 428 -3.01 3.10 20.12
N GLU A 429 -2.89 2.98 21.43
CA GLU A 429 -3.59 3.83 22.40
C GLU A 429 -3.23 5.32 22.31
N ASP A 430 -2.11 5.69 21.67
CA ASP A 430 -1.70 7.08 21.48
C ASP A 430 -2.31 7.72 20.23
N ASN A 431 -3.08 7.00 19.42
CA ASN A 431 -3.77 7.57 18.27
C ASN A 431 -5.13 8.16 18.66
N CYS A 432 -5.40 9.38 18.25
CA CYS A 432 -6.71 10.02 18.38
C CYS A 432 -7.60 9.64 17.21
N MET A 433 -8.76 9.03 17.48
CA MET A 433 -9.64 8.55 16.39
C MET A 433 -10.37 9.70 15.68
N VAL A 434 -10.56 10.83 16.34
CA VAL A 434 -11.13 12.05 15.72
C VAL A 434 -10.12 12.67 14.74
N ASP A 435 -8.85 12.74 15.14
CA ASP A 435 -7.77 13.25 14.29
C ASP A 435 -7.50 12.33 13.09
N MET A 436 -7.58 11.02 13.29
CA MET A 436 -7.48 10.04 12.20
C MET A 436 -8.61 10.19 11.18
N ALA A 437 -9.85 10.36 11.64
CA ALA A 437 -10.99 10.63 10.75
C ALA A 437 -10.80 11.95 9.97
N LYS A 438 -10.29 12.98 10.64
CA LYS A 438 -9.95 14.27 10.01
C LYS A 438 -8.89 14.12 8.94
N PHE A 439 -7.81 13.36 9.21
CA PHE A 439 -6.72 13.12 8.27
C PHE A 439 -7.21 12.45 6.96
N PHE A 440 -8.02 11.39 7.06
CA PHE A 440 -8.54 10.73 5.86
C PHE A 440 -9.53 11.61 5.09
N LEU A 441 -10.30 12.44 5.81
CA LEU A 441 -11.24 13.36 5.17
C LEU A 441 -10.53 14.52 4.48
N GLU A 442 -9.43 15.04 5.06
CA GLU A 442 -8.59 16.07 4.44
C GLU A 442 -8.08 15.59 3.08
N PHE A 443 -7.51 14.40 3.05
CA PHE A 443 -7.10 13.76 1.79
C PHE A 443 -8.26 13.69 0.77
N THR A 444 -9.47 13.30 1.20
CA THR A 444 -10.61 13.21 0.29
C THR A 444 -11.08 14.60 -0.21
N VAL A 445 -10.93 15.64 0.60
CA VAL A 445 -11.22 17.04 0.20
C VAL A 445 -10.26 17.46 -0.91
N ASP A 446 -8.97 17.17 -0.75
CA ASP A 446 -7.92 17.55 -1.72
C ASP A 446 -8.06 16.77 -3.04
N GLU A 447 -8.48 15.50 -2.97
CA GLU A 447 -8.61 14.60 -4.12
C GLU A 447 -9.99 14.65 -4.82
N SER A 448 -10.92 15.46 -4.34
CA SER A 448 -12.22 15.60 -4.97
C SER A 448 -12.11 16.23 -6.35
N CYS A 449 -12.66 15.58 -7.40
CA CYS A 449 -12.70 16.15 -8.75
C CYS A 449 -13.55 17.44 -8.86
N GLY A 450 -14.38 17.72 -7.84
CA GLY A 450 -15.21 18.91 -7.78
C GLY A 450 -16.52 18.85 -8.58
N MET A 451 -16.83 17.73 -9.26
CA MET A 451 -17.99 17.61 -10.15
C MET A 451 -19.33 17.70 -9.39
N CYS A 452 -19.52 16.88 -8.36
CA CYS A 452 -20.79 16.88 -7.62
C CYS A 452 -20.72 17.71 -6.32
N THR A 453 -21.79 18.47 -6.04
CA THR A 453 -21.86 19.38 -4.88
C THR A 453 -21.77 18.64 -3.55
N ALA A 454 -22.40 17.47 -3.43
CA ALA A 454 -22.39 16.68 -2.21
C ALA A 454 -20.94 16.32 -1.78
N CYS A 455 -20.09 15.90 -2.71
CA CYS A 455 -18.67 15.63 -2.45
C CYS A 455 -17.87 16.93 -2.25
N ARG A 456 -17.87 17.84 -3.24
CA ARG A 456 -17.05 19.06 -3.23
C ARG A 456 -17.30 19.96 -2.02
N VAL A 457 -18.55 20.25 -1.71
CA VAL A 457 -18.92 21.15 -0.60
C VAL A 457 -19.09 20.37 0.69
N GLY A 458 -19.73 19.18 0.62
CA GLY A 458 -20.03 18.39 1.80
C GLY A 458 -18.77 17.92 2.53
N ASN A 459 -17.79 17.33 1.83
CA ASN A 459 -16.55 16.89 2.47
C ASN A 459 -15.79 18.06 3.13
N LYS A 460 -15.76 19.23 2.49
CA LYS A 460 -15.17 20.42 3.10
C LYS A 460 -15.89 20.82 4.40
N ARG A 461 -17.21 20.74 4.44
CA ARG A 461 -17.98 21.03 5.66
C ARG A 461 -17.77 20.00 6.76
N LEU A 462 -17.66 18.70 6.39
CA LEU A 462 -17.25 17.66 7.34
C LEU A 462 -15.86 17.95 7.94
N TYR A 463 -14.91 18.32 7.10
CA TYR A 463 -13.55 18.67 7.55
C TYR A 463 -13.54 19.87 8.50
N GLU A 464 -14.31 20.90 8.20
CA GLU A 464 -14.49 22.09 9.08
C GLU A 464 -15.09 21.69 10.43
N LEU A 465 -16.09 20.80 10.46
CA LEU A 465 -16.68 20.29 11.71
C LEU A 465 -15.69 19.46 12.53
N LEU A 466 -14.91 18.55 11.88
CA LEU A 466 -13.87 17.79 12.56
C LEU A 466 -12.75 18.71 13.08
N THR A 467 -12.42 19.77 12.35
CA THR A 467 -11.45 20.77 12.79
C THR A 467 -11.94 21.48 14.06
N LYS A 468 -13.18 21.94 14.09
CA LYS A 468 -13.77 22.50 15.31
C LYS A 468 -13.73 21.54 16.50
N ILE A 469 -13.97 20.24 16.26
CA ILE A 469 -13.92 19.22 17.32
C ILE A 469 -12.49 19.07 17.85
N THR A 470 -11.49 18.94 16.95
CA THR A 470 -10.09 18.80 17.34
C THR A 470 -9.49 20.06 17.96
N ASP A 471 -10.08 21.22 17.66
CA ASP A 471 -9.71 22.52 18.27
C ASP A 471 -10.44 22.81 19.59
N GLY A 472 -11.45 21.99 19.94
CA GLY A 472 -12.24 22.16 21.15
C GLY A 472 -13.31 23.26 21.08
N GLU A 473 -13.64 23.70 19.88
CA GLU A 473 -14.62 24.77 19.63
C GLU A 473 -16.03 24.25 19.32
N ALA A 474 -16.14 22.93 19.05
CA ALA A 474 -17.42 22.33 18.67
C ALA A 474 -18.39 22.18 19.83
N THR A 475 -19.67 22.09 19.46
CA THR A 475 -20.81 21.81 20.34
C THR A 475 -21.38 20.41 20.04
N MET A 476 -22.27 19.91 20.89
CA MET A 476 -23.00 18.66 20.63
C MET A 476 -23.88 18.73 19.38
N GLU A 477 -24.43 19.91 19.08
CA GLU A 477 -25.17 20.12 17.84
C GLU A 477 -24.29 20.01 16.58
N ASP A 478 -23.00 20.42 16.68
CA ASP A 478 -22.04 20.23 15.59
C ASP A 478 -21.76 18.73 15.35
N LEU A 479 -21.76 17.90 16.41
CA LEU A 479 -21.60 16.44 16.30
C LEU A 479 -22.81 15.78 15.59
N ASP A 480 -24.03 16.21 15.93
CA ASP A 480 -25.25 15.72 15.28
C ASP A 480 -25.26 16.11 13.78
N LYS A 481 -24.88 17.35 13.47
CA LYS A 481 -24.72 17.83 12.08
C LYS A 481 -23.64 17.07 11.32
N LEU A 482 -22.53 16.72 11.98
CA LEU A 482 -21.46 15.92 11.36
C LEU A 482 -22.01 14.56 10.91
N GLU A 483 -22.74 13.88 11.79
CA GLU A 483 -23.30 12.56 11.50
C GLU A 483 -24.37 12.63 10.40
N GLU A 484 -25.29 13.58 10.43
CA GLU A 484 -26.30 13.80 9.39
C GLU A 484 -25.66 14.08 8.02
N LEU A 485 -24.67 14.96 7.98
CA LEU A 485 -23.97 15.32 6.75
C LEU A 485 -23.20 14.14 6.13
N CYS A 486 -22.67 13.24 6.96
CA CYS A 486 -22.04 12.00 6.48
C CYS A 486 -23.01 11.17 5.63
N TYR A 487 -24.22 10.93 6.11
CA TYR A 487 -25.23 10.17 5.36
C TYR A 487 -25.67 10.92 4.11
N TYR A 488 -25.87 12.24 4.20
CA TYR A 488 -26.21 13.04 3.02
C TYR A 488 -25.18 12.93 1.90
N ILE A 489 -23.88 13.03 2.22
CA ILE A 489 -22.80 12.93 1.24
C ILE A 489 -22.76 11.52 0.62
N LYS A 490 -22.88 10.50 1.47
CA LYS A 490 -22.86 9.10 1.04
C LYS A 490 -23.96 8.81 0.01
N ASP A 491 -25.17 9.30 0.24
CA ASP A 491 -26.33 8.99 -0.57
C ASP A 491 -26.43 9.86 -1.85
N ASN A 492 -25.79 11.06 -1.85
CA ASN A 492 -25.96 12.04 -2.93
C ASN A 492 -24.68 12.29 -3.76
N SER A 493 -23.59 11.57 -3.48
CA SER A 493 -22.37 11.67 -4.29
C SER A 493 -22.44 10.80 -5.54
N LEU A 494 -21.86 11.30 -6.65
CA LEU A 494 -21.92 10.67 -7.96
C LEU A 494 -21.10 9.37 -8.04
N CYS A 495 -19.91 9.33 -7.45
CA CYS A 495 -18.97 8.20 -7.56
C CYS A 495 -18.52 7.67 -6.20
N GLY A 496 -17.79 6.55 -6.22
CA GLY A 496 -17.31 5.86 -5.03
C GLY A 496 -16.48 6.73 -4.10
N LEU A 497 -15.69 7.69 -4.63
CA LEU A 497 -14.89 8.60 -3.80
C LEU A 497 -15.77 9.38 -2.81
N GLY A 498 -16.79 10.09 -3.29
CA GLY A 498 -17.68 10.83 -2.42
C GLY A 498 -18.60 9.94 -1.58
N GLN A 499 -19.06 8.80 -2.13
CA GLN A 499 -19.93 7.86 -1.42
C GLN A 499 -19.21 7.18 -0.23
N SER A 500 -17.90 7.01 -0.31
CA SER A 500 -17.10 6.37 0.73
C SER A 500 -16.35 7.36 1.65
N ALA A 501 -16.18 8.60 1.25
CA ALA A 501 -15.49 9.64 2.03
C ALA A 501 -15.95 9.75 3.50
N PRO A 502 -17.26 9.61 3.84
CA PRO A 502 -17.73 9.64 5.22
C PRO A 502 -17.42 8.37 6.03
N ASN A 503 -16.99 7.26 5.42
CA ASN A 503 -16.82 5.99 6.13
C ASN A 503 -15.84 6.05 7.31
N PRO A 504 -14.64 6.68 7.20
CA PRO A 504 -13.75 6.83 8.35
C PRO A 504 -14.42 7.61 9.50
N VAL A 505 -15.20 8.64 9.19
CA VAL A 505 -15.93 9.43 10.20
C VAL A 505 -17.03 8.58 10.84
N LEU A 506 -17.86 7.92 10.04
CA LEU A 506 -18.97 7.09 10.55
C LEU A 506 -18.46 5.91 11.39
N SER A 507 -17.38 5.24 10.97
CA SER A 507 -16.81 4.12 11.72
C SER A 507 -16.18 4.57 13.05
N THR A 508 -15.47 5.70 13.07
CA THR A 508 -14.93 6.28 14.32
C THR A 508 -16.02 6.81 15.24
N LEU A 509 -17.09 7.42 14.71
CA LEU A 509 -18.27 7.78 15.50
C LEU A 509 -18.96 6.55 16.11
N LYS A 510 -19.07 5.46 15.36
CA LYS A 510 -19.72 4.25 15.83
C LYS A 510 -18.96 3.60 17.00
N TYR A 511 -17.64 3.52 16.92
CA TYR A 511 -16.82 2.75 17.86
C TYR A 511 -16.08 3.58 18.91
N PHE A 512 -15.88 4.88 18.67
CA PHE A 512 -15.11 5.78 19.52
C PHE A 512 -15.85 7.10 19.80
N ARG A 513 -17.19 7.04 19.89
CA ARG A 513 -18.02 8.23 20.14
C ARG A 513 -17.61 8.97 21.42
N ASP A 514 -17.14 8.26 22.41
CA ASP A 514 -16.68 8.84 23.68
C ASP A 514 -15.48 9.77 23.49
N GLU A 515 -14.59 9.51 22.52
CA GLU A 515 -13.50 10.42 22.21
C GLU A 515 -14.03 11.75 21.63
N TYR A 516 -15.03 11.71 20.75
CA TYR A 516 -15.69 12.91 20.24
C TYR A 516 -16.33 13.72 21.36
N ILE A 517 -17.03 13.04 22.28
CA ILE A 517 -17.66 13.68 23.45
C ILE A 517 -16.61 14.33 24.34
N ALA A 518 -15.50 13.64 24.62
CA ALA A 518 -14.40 14.17 25.42
C ALA A 518 -13.79 15.45 24.77
N HIS A 519 -13.60 15.47 23.45
CA HIS A 519 -13.12 16.65 22.74
C HIS A 519 -14.11 17.83 22.87
N ILE A 520 -15.41 17.55 22.78
CA ILE A 520 -16.46 18.57 22.78
C ILE A 520 -16.78 19.06 24.20
N LYS A 521 -17.07 18.15 25.14
CA LYS A 521 -17.53 18.50 26.50
C LYS A 521 -16.37 18.76 27.45
N ASP A 522 -15.39 17.86 27.46
CA ASP A 522 -14.30 17.91 28.44
C ASP A 522 -13.12 18.76 27.95
N LYS A 523 -13.18 19.21 26.69
CA LYS A 523 -12.10 19.96 26.03
C LYS A 523 -10.74 19.24 26.17
N LYS A 524 -10.78 17.91 26.04
CA LYS A 524 -9.63 17.04 26.24
C LYS A 524 -9.51 16.01 25.11
N CYS A 525 -8.30 15.84 24.59
CA CYS A 525 -7.96 14.75 23.69
C CYS A 525 -7.44 13.56 24.50
N PRO A 526 -8.16 12.42 24.60
CA PRO A 526 -7.72 11.27 25.41
C PRO A 526 -6.35 10.71 25.00
N ALA A 527 -6.04 10.72 23.71
CA ALA A 527 -4.74 10.30 23.17
C ALA A 527 -3.65 11.39 23.26
N GLY A 528 -4.03 12.63 23.65
CA GLY A 528 -3.10 13.74 23.75
C GLY A 528 -2.47 14.16 22.41
N VAL A 529 -3.17 14.04 21.29
CA VAL A 529 -2.69 14.37 19.93
C VAL A 529 -3.12 15.77 19.52
N CYS A 530 -4.38 16.14 19.76
CA CYS A 530 -4.97 17.39 19.30
C CYS A 530 -4.37 18.58 20.06
N LYS A 531 -3.52 19.37 19.37
CA LYS A 531 -2.70 20.43 19.99
C LYS A 531 -3.49 21.44 20.82
N ASN A 532 -4.70 21.78 20.37
CA ASN A 532 -5.51 22.78 21.08
C ASN A 532 -6.13 22.23 22.37
N LEU A 533 -6.20 20.92 22.52
CA LEU A 533 -6.81 20.21 23.65
C LEU A 533 -5.80 19.59 24.61
N ILE A 534 -4.51 19.81 24.41
CA ILE A 534 -3.47 19.38 25.34
C ILE A 534 -2.89 20.55 26.12
N THR A 535 -2.47 20.29 27.34
CA THR A 535 -1.71 21.22 28.15
C THR A 535 -0.48 20.53 28.72
N PHE A 536 0.58 21.29 28.93
CA PHE A 536 1.75 20.82 29.67
C PHE A 536 1.70 21.40 31.08
N GLU A 537 1.89 20.53 32.07
CA GLU A 537 1.91 20.92 33.47
C GLU A 537 3.20 20.44 34.14
N VAL A 538 3.72 21.26 35.05
CA VAL A 538 4.83 20.87 35.88
C VAL A 538 4.26 20.22 37.15
N LEU A 539 4.72 19.02 37.49
CA LEU A 539 4.47 18.36 38.77
C LEU A 539 5.36 19.00 39.84
N PRO A 540 4.80 19.74 40.80
CA PRO A 540 5.61 20.51 41.75
C PRO A 540 6.51 19.60 42.59
N ASP A 541 6.02 18.42 42.97
CA ASP A 541 6.73 17.48 43.82
C ASP A 541 7.92 16.79 43.13
N GLU A 542 7.91 16.73 41.80
CA GLU A 542 8.98 16.16 40.99
C GLU A 542 9.95 17.20 40.46
N CYS A 543 9.56 18.48 40.51
CA CYS A 543 10.33 19.55 39.91
C CYS A 543 11.42 20.07 40.86
N THR A 544 12.69 19.88 40.50
CA THR A 544 13.86 20.35 41.28
C THR A 544 14.24 21.83 41.04
N GLY A 545 13.53 22.55 40.17
CA GLY A 545 13.86 23.93 39.83
C GLY A 545 15.15 24.10 39.03
N CYS A 546 15.60 23.08 38.29
CA CYS A 546 16.90 23.10 37.57
C CYS A 546 16.97 24.11 36.40
N GLY A 547 15.86 24.69 35.97
CA GLY A 547 15.78 25.75 34.96
C GLY A 547 16.02 25.33 33.50
N VAL A 548 16.28 24.07 33.21
CA VAL A 548 16.50 23.58 31.83
C VAL A 548 15.34 23.87 30.92
N CYS A 549 14.11 23.52 31.34
CA CYS A 549 12.89 23.78 30.58
C CYS A 549 12.64 25.28 30.31
N LYS A 550 12.94 26.16 31.28
CA LYS A 550 12.84 27.61 31.14
C LYS A 550 13.80 28.15 30.06
N LYS A 551 15.04 27.66 30.03
CA LYS A 551 16.04 28.04 29.02
C LYS A 551 15.72 27.59 27.62
N LEU A 552 15.09 26.41 27.48
CA LEU A 552 14.75 25.80 26.20
C LEU A 552 13.43 26.28 25.61
N CYS A 553 12.58 26.95 26.38
CA CYS A 553 11.28 27.39 25.90
C CYS A 553 11.41 28.54 24.88
N PRO A 554 11.08 28.32 23.59
CA PRO A 554 11.31 29.31 22.54
C PRO A 554 10.44 30.56 22.68
N VAL A 555 9.33 30.46 23.43
CA VAL A 555 8.36 31.57 23.64
C VAL A 555 8.38 32.11 25.09
N GLY A 556 9.30 31.64 25.92
CA GLY A 556 9.42 32.09 27.30
C GLY A 556 8.17 31.82 28.16
N ALA A 557 7.43 30.75 27.86
CA ALA A 557 6.21 30.40 28.59
C ALA A 557 6.47 29.78 29.97
N ILE A 558 7.71 29.47 30.33
CA ILE A 558 8.05 28.79 31.59
C ILE A 558 8.64 29.78 32.57
N LYS A 559 8.04 29.92 33.76
CA LYS A 559 8.42 30.81 34.84
C LYS A 559 8.81 29.98 36.08
N GLY A 560 9.76 30.47 36.89
CA GLY A 560 10.22 29.87 38.12
C GLY A 560 11.65 30.35 38.43
N GLU A 561 12.02 30.31 39.71
CA GLU A 561 13.36 30.60 40.17
C GLU A 561 14.15 29.30 40.42
N ALA A 562 15.46 29.42 40.56
CA ALA A 562 16.30 28.26 40.86
C ALA A 562 15.89 27.61 42.19
N THR A 563 15.79 26.28 42.23
CA THR A 563 15.37 25.47 43.36
C THR A 563 13.85 25.51 43.67
N GLU A 564 13.06 26.27 42.92
CA GLU A 564 11.61 26.29 43.05
C GLU A 564 10.92 25.54 41.88
N ALA A 565 9.77 24.97 42.14
CA ALA A 565 9.01 24.33 41.07
C ALA A 565 8.59 25.35 39.99
N HIS A 566 8.95 25.05 38.73
CA HIS A 566 8.59 25.91 37.63
C HIS A 566 7.10 25.81 37.29
N ARG A 567 6.57 26.81 36.57
CA ARG A 567 5.17 26.83 36.09
C ARG A 567 5.14 27.18 34.61
N ILE A 568 4.21 26.57 33.88
CA ILE A 568 3.99 26.83 32.46
C ILE A 568 2.80 27.79 32.33
N ASP A 569 3.04 28.92 31.66
CA ASP A 569 2.02 29.88 31.27
C ASP A 569 1.25 29.29 30.07
N LYS A 570 0.01 28.83 30.32
CA LYS A 570 -0.80 28.12 29.32
C LYS A 570 -1.14 28.99 28.10
N ASP A 571 -1.29 30.31 28.31
CA ASP A 571 -1.64 31.26 27.26
C ASP A 571 -0.48 31.55 26.30
N LYS A 572 0.76 31.45 26.79
CA LYS A 572 1.99 31.64 26.01
C LYS A 572 2.52 30.35 25.41
N CYS A 573 2.11 29.20 25.95
CA CYS A 573 2.65 27.92 25.57
C CYS A 573 2.19 27.51 24.16
N ILE A 574 3.15 27.36 23.23
CA ILE A 574 2.91 26.86 21.87
C ILE A 574 2.80 25.32 21.78
N LYS A 575 2.81 24.64 22.92
CA LYS A 575 2.58 23.19 23.04
C LYS A 575 3.59 22.33 22.24
N CYS A 576 4.84 22.78 22.09
CA CYS A 576 5.85 22.07 21.30
C CYS A 576 6.44 20.81 21.98
N GLY A 577 6.20 20.60 23.29
CA GLY A 577 6.65 19.43 24.03
C GLY A 577 8.14 19.41 24.45
N LEU A 578 8.97 20.34 23.96
CA LEU A 578 10.42 20.36 24.17
C LEU A 578 10.81 20.34 25.66
N CYS A 579 10.04 21.02 26.50
CA CYS A 579 10.27 21.06 27.94
C CYS A 579 10.05 19.69 28.62
N MET A 580 9.07 18.93 28.16
CA MET A 580 8.78 17.58 28.65
C MET A 580 9.89 16.60 28.22
N GLU A 581 10.25 16.61 26.93
CA GLU A 581 11.29 15.74 26.37
C GLU A 581 12.66 15.91 27.07
N LYS A 582 13.03 17.12 27.42
CA LYS A 582 14.33 17.45 28.03
C LYS A 582 14.30 17.48 29.56
N CYS A 583 13.17 17.14 30.19
CA CYS A 583 13.09 17.08 31.65
C CYS A 583 13.67 15.78 32.19
N LYS A 584 14.86 15.83 32.77
CA LYS A 584 15.55 14.66 33.36
C LYS A 584 14.82 14.06 34.57
N TYR A 585 13.91 14.82 35.17
CA TYR A 585 13.16 14.42 36.38
C TYR A 585 11.74 13.98 36.07
N ASN A 586 11.35 13.90 34.80
CA ASN A 586 9.99 13.59 34.36
C ASN A 586 8.91 14.46 35.02
N ALA A 587 9.30 15.66 35.49
CA ALA A 587 8.43 16.56 36.23
C ALA A 587 7.46 17.35 35.35
N ILE A 588 7.48 17.16 34.03
CA ILE A 588 6.54 17.81 33.10
C ILE A 588 5.71 16.74 32.43
N VAL A 589 4.39 16.87 32.61
CA VAL A 589 3.41 15.92 32.06
C VAL A 589 2.54 16.63 31.02
N LYS A 590 2.09 15.84 30.05
CA LYS A 590 1.11 16.23 29.05
C LYS A 590 -0.26 15.78 29.54
N ARG A 591 -1.23 16.68 29.55
CA ARG A 591 -2.62 16.44 29.94
C ARG A 591 -3.60 16.89 28.88
#